data_d832fdcea71f91974d423ae198986bcb
#
_entry.id   d832fdcea71f91974d423ae198986bcb
#
_cell.length_a   1.000
_cell.length_b   1.000
_cell.length_c   1.000
_cell.angle_alpha   90.00
_cell.angle_beta   90.00
_cell.angle_gamma   90.00
#
_symmetry.space_group_name_H-M   'P 1'
#
loop_
_entity.id
_entity.type
_entity.pdbx_description
1 polymer ?
#
loop_
_entity_poly.entity_id
_entity_poly.type
_entity_poly.pdbx_seq_one_letter_code
_entity_poly.pdbx_strand_id
1 'polypeptide(L)'
;MKIIVLGAAAGGGFPQWNSNAPACNRARAGDSAAFARTQASVAVSGNGQDWYLLNASPDLRQQFNLTPELHPQSGLRSTPIAGVVLTGGDIDVIAGLLTMREREPFCLYATRRIHDVLDANPIFEVLARDVVERRSVALGEPVELTGGLLVELFAVPGKVPLFLEEGSGMQPVLADETTVAAMICDGVNRALYIPGCAAITPDLAGRITGADVVFFDGTMWRDDEMIIAGIGTKTGQRMGHMSLSGPNGAIATLAPLSIGQRFLLHINNSNPVLLADSPERAEAEAAGWTVCHDGMRITL
;
A
#
# COMPACT_ATOMS: atom_id res chain seq x y z
N MET A 1 2.74 -1.90 18.96
CA MET A 1 2.63 -1.12 17.69
C MET A 1 1.16 -0.81 17.41
N LYS A 2 0.84 0.41 16.95
CA LYS A 2 -0.50 0.79 16.48
C LYS A 2 -0.47 0.96 14.97
N ILE A 3 -1.45 0.41 14.27
CA ILE A 3 -1.56 0.46 12.81
C ILE A 3 -2.97 0.90 12.44
N ILE A 4 -3.10 1.83 11.50
CA ILE A 4 -4.38 2.29 10.96
C ILE A 4 -4.33 2.17 9.44
N VAL A 5 -5.25 1.44 8.85
CA VAL A 5 -5.45 1.42 7.41
C VAL A 5 -6.18 2.70 7.02
N LEU A 6 -5.52 3.61 6.32
CA LEU A 6 -6.10 4.88 5.89
C LEU A 6 -6.95 4.70 4.63
N GLY A 7 -6.48 3.83 3.73
CA GLY A 7 -7.16 3.44 2.52
C GLY A 7 -6.76 2.05 2.08
N ALA A 8 -7.65 1.33 1.41
CA ALA A 8 -7.45 -0.09 1.10
C ALA A 8 -7.56 -0.43 -0.40
N ALA A 9 -8.00 0.51 -1.27
CA ALA A 9 -8.10 0.27 -2.71
C ALA A 9 -6.77 0.51 -3.44
N ALA A 10 -6.61 -0.09 -4.61
CA ALA A 10 -5.55 0.22 -5.55
C ALA A 10 -5.77 1.58 -6.23
N GLY A 11 -4.89 1.95 -7.14
CA GLY A 11 -4.97 3.20 -7.90
C GLY A 11 -6.34 3.46 -8.51
N GLY A 12 -6.86 4.67 -8.30
CA GLY A 12 -8.21 5.10 -8.70
C GLY A 12 -9.30 4.90 -7.66
N GLY A 13 -9.06 4.16 -6.58
CA GLY A 13 -10.02 3.97 -5.49
C GLY A 13 -11.20 3.06 -5.83
N PHE A 14 -12.11 2.90 -4.87
CA PHE A 14 -13.35 2.19 -5.06
C PHE A 14 -14.52 2.96 -4.44
N PRO A 15 -15.54 3.39 -5.22
CA PRO A 15 -15.68 3.21 -6.67
C PRO A 15 -14.69 4.09 -7.46
N GLN A 16 -14.13 3.57 -8.55
CA GLN A 16 -13.27 4.35 -9.42
C GLN A 16 -14.09 5.38 -10.18
N TRP A 17 -13.56 6.61 -10.33
CA TRP A 17 -14.30 7.78 -10.81
C TRP A 17 -14.93 7.61 -12.19
N ASN A 18 -14.28 6.90 -13.10
CA ASN A 18 -14.71 6.67 -14.49
C ASN A 18 -15.26 5.25 -14.74
N SER A 19 -15.41 4.43 -13.70
CA SER A 19 -15.91 3.05 -13.85
C SER A 19 -17.42 2.99 -13.66
N ASN A 20 -18.11 2.38 -14.63
CA ASN A 20 -19.52 2.03 -14.56
C ASN A 20 -19.72 0.52 -14.31
N ALA A 21 -18.69 -0.17 -13.85
CA ALA A 21 -18.76 -1.58 -13.51
C ALA A 21 -19.79 -1.84 -12.39
N PRO A 22 -20.44 -3.02 -12.36
CA PRO A 22 -21.49 -3.31 -11.39
C PRO A 22 -21.08 -3.07 -9.93
N ALA A 23 -19.88 -3.46 -9.51
CA ALA A 23 -19.39 -3.22 -8.17
C ALA A 23 -19.26 -1.74 -7.83
N CYS A 24 -18.73 -0.91 -8.76
CA CYS A 24 -18.63 0.53 -8.60
C CYS A 24 -20.01 1.19 -8.51
N ASN A 25 -20.99 0.72 -9.28
CA ASN A 25 -22.36 1.23 -9.21
C ASN A 25 -23.04 0.88 -7.90
N ARG A 26 -22.85 -0.32 -7.38
CA ARG A 26 -23.31 -0.73 -6.05
C ARG A 26 -22.73 0.20 -4.97
N ALA A 27 -21.42 0.46 -5.01
CA ALA A 27 -20.77 1.34 -4.04
C ALA A 27 -21.34 2.79 -4.10
N ARG A 28 -21.56 3.35 -5.32
CA ARG A 28 -22.17 4.68 -5.47
C ARG A 28 -23.62 4.73 -4.99
N ALA A 29 -24.33 3.63 -5.09
CA ALA A 29 -25.71 3.51 -4.58
C ALA A 29 -25.78 3.32 -3.05
N GLY A 30 -24.66 3.24 -2.35
CA GLY A 30 -24.61 3.03 -0.91
C GLY A 30 -24.99 1.60 -0.48
N ASP A 31 -24.74 0.63 -1.34
CA ASP A 31 -24.97 -0.79 -1.03
C ASP A 31 -24.08 -1.23 0.12
N SER A 32 -24.70 -1.79 1.16
CA SER A 32 -24.01 -2.23 2.38
C SER A 32 -23.01 -3.39 2.19
N ALA A 33 -23.02 -4.05 1.05
CA ALA A 33 -22.04 -5.05 0.69
C ALA A 33 -20.89 -4.49 -0.17
N ALA A 34 -20.99 -3.23 -0.63
CA ALA A 34 -20.01 -2.58 -1.51
C ALA A 34 -19.50 -1.27 -0.90
N PHE A 35 -18.76 -1.37 0.20
CA PHE A 35 -18.20 -0.19 0.88
C PHE A 35 -17.15 0.52 0.04
N ALA A 36 -17.27 1.84 -0.08
CA ALA A 36 -16.25 2.68 -0.71
C ALA A 36 -14.91 2.59 0.02
N ARG A 37 -13.81 2.66 -0.72
CA ARG A 37 -12.44 2.66 -0.19
C ARG A 37 -11.58 3.68 -0.94
N THR A 38 -10.81 4.43 -0.19
CA THR A 38 -9.75 5.28 -0.73
C THR A 38 -8.51 4.45 -1.07
N GLN A 39 -7.58 5.06 -1.81
CA GLN A 39 -6.38 4.37 -2.28
C GLN A 39 -5.42 4.03 -1.13
N ALA A 40 -4.66 2.95 -1.29
CA ALA A 40 -3.89 2.32 -0.23
C ALA A 40 -2.87 3.24 0.43
N SER A 41 -3.00 3.38 1.73
CA SER A 41 -2.02 3.98 2.63
C SER A 41 -2.27 3.44 4.04
N VAL A 42 -1.22 3.32 4.84
CA VAL A 42 -1.28 2.83 6.22
C VAL A 42 -0.52 3.78 7.12
N ALA A 43 -1.06 4.10 8.28
CA ALA A 43 -0.34 4.84 9.32
C ALA A 43 0.11 3.88 10.43
N VAL A 44 1.37 4.03 10.88
CA VAL A 44 1.95 3.21 11.94
C VAL A 44 2.57 4.08 13.02
N SER A 45 2.48 3.66 14.28
CA SER A 45 3.08 4.36 15.42
C SER A 45 3.48 3.37 16.52
N GLY A 46 4.66 3.57 17.10
CA GLY A 46 5.09 2.80 18.27
C GLY A 46 4.57 3.38 19.59
N ASN A 47 4.46 4.70 19.69
CA ASN A 47 4.10 5.41 20.93
C ASN A 47 2.69 6.05 20.90
N GLY A 48 2.01 6.07 19.74
CA GLY A 48 0.72 6.70 19.54
C GLY A 48 0.77 8.24 19.41
N GLN A 49 1.96 8.80 19.29
CA GLN A 49 2.20 10.24 19.13
C GLN A 49 2.88 10.55 17.80
N ASP A 50 3.99 9.85 17.51
CA ASP A 50 4.72 9.96 16.26
C ASP A 50 4.16 8.93 15.27
N TRP A 51 3.60 9.41 14.17
CA TRP A 51 3.01 8.56 13.14
C TRP A 51 3.84 8.58 11.87
N TYR A 52 3.96 7.42 11.25
CA TYR A 52 4.61 7.24 9.96
C TYR A 52 3.60 6.72 8.95
N LEU A 53 3.58 7.32 7.77
CA LEU A 53 2.75 6.85 6.67
C LEU A 53 3.53 5.83 5.84
N LEU A 54 2.92 4.71 5.53
CA LEU A 54 3.37 3.79 4.48
C LEU A 54 2.60 4.15 3.22
N ASN A 55 3.27 4.79 2.27
CA ASN A 55 2.75 5.45 1.09
C ASN A 55 1.86 6.68 1.37
N ALA A 56 1.81 7.60 0.42
CA ALA A 56 1.01 8.81 0.46
C ALA A 56 0.05 8.83 -0.75
N SER A 57 -1.11 8.22 -0.59
CA SER A 57 -2.10 8.10 -1.65
C SER A 57 -2.69 9.45 -2.07
N PRO A 58 -3.22 9.60 -3.31
CA PRO A 58 -3.90 10.83 -3.75
C PRO A 58 -5.04 11.27 -2.82
N ASP A 59 -5.61 10.34 -2.06
CA ASP A 59 -6.73 10.59 -1.13
C ASP A 59 -6.29 11.05 0.26
N LEU A 60 -4.99 11.33 0.46
CA LEU A 60 -4.38 11.58 1.76
C LEU A 60 -5.10 12.67 2.58
N ARG A 61 -5.57 13.76 1.94
CA ARG A 61 -6.32 14.81 2.62
C ARG A 61 -7.62 14.29 3.24
N GLN A 62 -8.34 13.43 2.52
CA GLN A 62 -9.57 12.81 3.03
C GLN A 62 -9.23 11.84 4.16
N GLN A 63 -8.19 11.03 3.98
CA GLN A 63 -7.71 10.06 4.96
C GLN A 63 -7.32 10.74 6.28
N PHE A 64 -6.60 11.86 6.23
CA PHE A 64 -6.28 12.64 7.43
C PHE A 64 -7.55 13.15 8.13
N ASN A 65 -8.49 13.74 7.38
CA ASN A 65 -9.71 14.26 7.97
C ASN A 65 -10.59 13.20 8.65
N LEU A 66 -10.52 11.94 8.19
CA LEU A 66 -11.27 10.82 8.74
C LEU A 66 -10.54 10.09 9.89
N THR A 67 -9.27 10.44 10.17
CA THR A 67 -8.43 9.76 11.15
C THR A 67 -8.04 10.71 12.28
N PRO A 68 -8.81 10.75 13.38
CA PRO A 68 -8.56 11.70 14.48
C PRO A 68 -7.16 11.62 15.09
N GLU A 69 -6.52 10.44 15.06
CA GLU A 69 -5.16 10.22 15.56
C GLU A 69 -4.10 11.02 14.77
N LEU A 70 -4.43 11.43 13.54
CA LEU A 70 -3.55 12.19 12.65
C LEU A 70 -3.89 13.68 12.62
N HIS A 71 -4.86 14.13 13.42
CA HIS A 71 -5.20 15.55 13.51
C HIS A 71 -4.13 16.36 14.27
N PRO A 72 -3.99 17.66 14.00
CA PRO A 72 -3.15 18.57 14.78
C PRO A 72 -3.44 18.48 16.27
N GLN A 73 -2.38 18.38 17.08
CA GLN A 73 -2.47 18.20 18.53
C GLN A 73 -2.14 19.48 19.32
N SER A 74 -1.49 20.46 18.69
CA SER A 74 -1.01 21.66 19.37
C SER A 74 -0.98 22.87 18.47
N GLY A 75 -1.09 24.08 19.07
CA GLY A 75 -1.00 25.35 18.34
C GLY A 75 -2.09 25.53 17.27
N LEU A 76 -1.86 26.46 16.36
CA LEU A 76 -2.75 26.71 15.21
C LEU A 76 -2.45 25.78 14.03
N ARG A 77 -1.20 25.31 13.92
CA ARG A 77 -0.74 24.32 12.93
C ARG A 77 0.24 23.37 13.62
N SER A 78 0.07 22.09 13.39
CA SER A 78 0.98 21.02 13.79
C SER A 78 0.60 19.75 13.07
N THR A 79 1.49 18.76 13.09
CA THR A 79 1.21 17.41 12.58
C THR A 79 1.81 16.36 13.49
N PRO A 80 1.13 15.26 13.76
CA PRO A 80 1.74 14.10 14.40
C PRO A 80 2.52 13.22 13.40
N ILE A 81 2.55 13.59 12.11
CA ILE A 81 3.26 12.82 11.08
C ILE A 81 4.75 13.13 11.17
N ALA A 82 5.51 12.19 11.68
CA ALA A 82 6.97 12.25 11.78
C ALA A 82 7.67 11.88 10.46
N GLY A 83 7.02 11.07 9.62
CA GLY A 83 7.61 10.68 8.34
C GLY A 83 6.67 9.94 7.41
N VAL A 84 7.15 9.77 6.17
CA VAL A 84 6.50 8.97 5.12
C VAL A 84 7.52 7.99 4.57
N VAL A 85 7.13 6.72 4.47
CA VAL A 85 7.93 5.63 3.89
C VAL A 85 7.29 5.26 2.56
N LEU A 86 8.02 5.38 1.45
CA LEU A 86 7.52 5.07 0.12
C LEU A 86 7.98 3.69 -0.33
N THR A 87 7.07 2.91 -0.89
CA THR A 87 7.35 1.57 -1.42
C THR A 87 7.45 1.52 -2.95
N GLY A 88 7.25 2.64 -3.62
CA GLY A 88 7.31 2.77 -5.07
C GLY A 88 7.20 4.21 -5.51
N GLY A 89 7.25 4.44 -6.83
CA GLY A 89 7.13 5.75 -7.46
C GLY A 89 5.80 5.95 -8.22
N ASP A 90 4.84 5.03 -8.12
CA ASP A 90 3.55 5.15 -8.81
C ASP A 90 2.69 6.27 -8.19
N ILE A 91 1.75 6.79 -8.97
CA ILE A 91 0.93 7.96 -8.61
C ILE A 91 0.14 7.71 -7.31
N ASP A 92 -0.41 6.52 -7.15
CA ASP A 92 -1.15 6.13 -5.94
C ASP A 92 -0.26 5.94 -4.70
N VAL A 93 1.06 5.90 -4.88
CA VAL A 93 2.05 5.84 -3.81
C VAL A 93 2.54 7.23 -3.38
N ILE A 94 2.72 8.17 -4.34
CA ILE A 94 3.45 9.42 -4.10
C ILE A 94 2.61 10.70 -4.20
N ALA A 95 1.47 10.69 -4.91
CA ALA A 95 0.79 11.95 -5.23
C ALA A 95 0.20 12.67 -4.01
N GLY A 96 -0.12 11.95 -2.93
CA GLY A 96 -0.58 12.53 -1.68
C GLY A 96 0.45 13.40 -0.96
N LEU A 97 1.74 13.24 -1.27
CA LEU A 97 2.80 14.12 -0.78
C LEU A 97 2.52 15.59 -1.10
N LEU A 98 1.86 15.88 -2.23
CA LEU A 98 1.49 17.24 -2.62
C LEU A 98 0.51 17.90 -1.64
N THR A 99 -0.26 17.12 -0.91
CA THR A 99 -1.12 17.59 0.19
C THR A 99 -0.29 18.10 1.38
N MET A 100 0.91 17.57 1.57
CA MET A 100 1.78 17.85 2.72
C MET A 100 2.73 19.05 2.50
N ARG A 101 2.51 19.87 1.48
CA ARG A 101 3.35 21.03 1.09
C ARG A 101 3.31 22.22 2.08
N GLU A 102 2.53 22.14 3.14
CA GLU A 102 2.24 23.27 4.05
C GLU A 102 3.37 23.59 5.04
N ARG A 103 4.61 23.13 4.76
CA ARG A 103 5.84 23.42 5.51
C ARG A 103 5.86 22.92 6.96
N GLU A 104 5.13 21.84 7.24
CA GLU A 104 5.32 21.09 8.48
C GLU A 104 6.50 20.09 8.31
N PRO A 105 7.39 19.97 9.31
CA PRO A 105 8.55 19.10 9.21
C PRO A 105 8.17 17.62 9.28
N PHE A 106 8.71 16.83 8.35
CA PHE A 106 8.68 15.38 8.39
C PHE A 106 9.87 14.82 7.59
N CYS A 107 10.18 13.53 7.78
CA CYS A 107 11.20 12.85 7.01
C CYS A 107 10.57 11.96 5.94
N LEU A 108 11.10 12.00 4.72
CA LEU A 108 10.68 11.17 3.61
C LEU A 108 11.70 10.06 3.37
N TYR A 109 11.31 8.81 3.71
CA TYR A 109 12.14 7.62 3.59
C TYR A 109 11.79 6.86 2.31
N ALA A 110 12.78 6.62 1.47
CA ALA A 110 12.62 5.85 0.23
C ALA A 110 13.96 5.30 -0.23
N THR A 111 13.95 4.35 -1.17
CA THR A 111 15.18 3.97 -1.87
C THR A 111 15.69 5.12 -2.73
N ARG A 112 16.95 5.05 -3.16
CA ARG A 112 17.52 6.07 -4.04
C ARG A 112 16.72 6.18 -5.34
N ARG A 113 16.33 5.04 -5.93
CA ARG A 113 15.56 4.99 -7.18
C ARG A 113 14.19 5.69 -7.06
N ILE A 114 13.50 5.52 -5.93
CA ILE A 114 12.23 6.20 -5.69
C ILE A 114 12.45 7.71 -5.49
N HIS A 115 13.50 8.13 -4.80
CA HIS A 115 13.86 9.56 -4.71
C HIS A 115 14.17 10.14 -6.08
N ASP A 116 14.86 9.42 -6.97
CA ASP A 116 15.13 9.87 -8.34
C ASP A 116 13.85 10.13 -9.14
N VAL A 117 12.78 9.34 -8.90
CA VAL A 117 11.44 9.60 -9.48
C VAL A 117 10.89 10.96 -9.01
N LEU A 118 10.99 11.26 -7.72
CA LEU A 118 10.54 12.55 -7.17
C LEU A 118 11.38 13.71 -7.70
N ASP A 119 12.71 13.53 -7.76
CA ASP A 119 13.65 14.55 -8.23
C ASP A 119 13.47 14.86 -9.73
N ALA A 120 13.06 13.85 -10.53
CA ALA A 120 12.75 14.04 -11.95
C ALA A 120 11.42 14.77 -12.21
N ASN A 121 10.58 14.93 -11.18
CA ASN A 121 9.28 15.57 -11.28
C ASN A 121 9.25 16.86 -10.43
N PRO A 122 9.49 18.03 -11.03
CA PRO A 122 9.72 19.30 -10.30
C PRO A 122 8.54 19.76 -9.44
N ILE A 123 7.35 19.19 -9.64
CA ILE A 123 6.20 19.48 -8.77
C ILE A 123 6.45 19.08 -7.32
N PHE A 124 7.29 18.08 -7.05
CA PHE A 124 7.62 17.64 -5.68
C PHE A 124 8.61 18.57 -4.97
N GLU A 125 9.16 19.60 -5.64
CA GLU A 125 9.93 20.64 -4.97
C GLU A 125 9.07 21.59 -4.12
N VAL A 126 7.73 21.47 -4.18
CA VAL A 126 6.82 22.09 -3.19
C VAL A 126 7.03 21.56 -1.77
N LEU A 127 7.63 20.37 -1.62
CA LEU A 127 8.14 19.84 -0.36
C LEU A 127 9.50 20.47 -0.06
N ALA A 128 9.47 21.65 0.55
CA ALA A 128 10.63 22.49 0.74
C ALA A 128 11.79 21.74 1.43
N ARG A 129 12.96 21.69 0.79
CA ARG A 129 14.14 20.92 1.23
C ARG A 129 14.73 21.39 2.55
N ASP A 130 14.41 22.61 2.98
CA ASP A 130 14.79 23.16 4.29
C ASP A 130 13.85 22.72 5.43
N VAL A 131 12.75 22.01 5.10
CA VAL A 131 11.74 21.57 6.06
C VAL A 131 11.55 20.05 6.00
N VAL A 132 11.49 19.48 4.80
CA VAL A 132 11.28 18.04 4.55
C VAL A 132 12.60 17.38 4.22
N GLU A 133 13.10 16.58 5.15
CA GLU A 133 14.29 15.77 4.92
C GLU A 133 13.98 14.62 3.97
N ARG A 134 14.78 14.43 2.93
CA ARG A 134 14.75 13.25 2.04
C ARG A 134 15.87 12.29 2.43
N ARG A 135 15.52 11.16 3.02
CA ARG A 135 16.45 10.15 3.51
C ARG A 135 16.43 8.91 2.64
N SER A 136 17.53 8.63 1.95
CA SER A 136 17.68 7.38 1.21
C SER A 136 17.90 6.21 2.16
N VAL A 137 17.14 5.13 1.95
CA VAL A 137 17.22 3.87 2.70
C VAL A 137 17.75 2.80 1.76
N ALA A 138 18.85 2.16 2.13
CA ALA A 138 19.36 1.02 1.38
C ALA A 138 18.52 -0.24 1.68
N LEU A 139 18.40 -1.12 0.69
CA LEU A 139 17.65 -2.37 0.85
C LEU A 139 18.29 -3.25 1.91
N GLY A 140 17.46 -3.80 2.81
CA GLY A 140 17.89 -4.69 3.88
C GLY A 140 18.57 -3.99 5.06
N GLU A 141 18.69 -2.66 5.04
CA GLU A 141 19.25 -1.89 6.15
C GLU A 141 18.15 -1.29 7.00
N PRO A 142 18.01 -1.69 8.29
CA PRO A 142 17.02 -1.12 9.18
C PRO A 142 17.37 0.32 9.54
N VAL A 143 16.38 1.20 9.55
CA VAL A 143 16.47 2.60 9.95
C VAL A 143 15.62 2.83 11.18
N GLU A 144 16.19 3.46 12.21
CA GLU A 144 15.46 3.88 13.40
C GLU A 144 14.52 5.04 13.09
N LEU A 145 13.28 4.88 13.57
CA LEU A 145 12.24 5.88 13.54
C LEU A 145 11.94 6.34 14.97
N THR A 146 11.46 7.56 15.15
CA THR A 146 11.01 8.02 16.48
C THR A 146 9.84 7.15 16.97
N GLY A 147 9.64 7.15 18.29
CA GLY A 147 8.59 6.33 18.90
C GLY A 147 8.93 4.85 19.05
N GLY A 148 10.20 4.44 18.84
CA GLY A 148 10.68 3.08 19.07
C GLY A 148 10.38 2.12 17.93
N LEU A 149 10.21 2.62 16.71
CA LEU A 149 10.05 1.79 15.53
C LEU A 149 11.36 1.67 14.74
N LEU A 150 11.49 0.56 14.03
CA LEU A 150 12.47 0.33 12.97
C LEU A 150 11.73 0.12 11.66
N VAL A 151 12.24 0.66 10.57
CA VAL A 151 11.79 0.34 9.22
C VAL A 151 12.92 -0.26 8.39
N GLU A 152 12.64 -1.33 7.68
CA GLU A 152 13.53 -1.92 6.67
C GLU A 152 12.78 -2.00 5.35
N LEU A 153 13.40 -1.47 4.27
CA LEU A 153 12.91 -1.65 2.92
C LEU A 153 13.58 -2.86 2.28
N PHE A 154 12.82 -3.67 1.58
CA PHE A 154 13.35 -4.82 0.85
C PHE A 154 12.67 -4.96 -0.51
N ALA A 155 13.43 -5.40 -1.51
CA ALA A 155 12.93 -5.58 -2.86
C ALA A 155 11.87 -6.68 -2.93
N VAL A 156 10.84 -6.46 -3.73
CA VAL A 156 9.85 -7.48 -4.11
C VAL A 156 9.74 -7.56 -5.62
N PRO A 157 9.43 -8.74 -6.19
CA PRO A 157 9.18 -8.84 -7.62
C PRO A 157 8.07 -7.90 -8.05
N GLY A 158 8.40 -6.95 -8.91
CA GLY A 158 7.47 -5.92 -9.37
C GLY A 158 7.90 -5.35 -10.72
N LYS A 159 7.37 -4.20 -11.08
CA LYS A 159 7.69 -3.46 -12.29
C LYS A 159 7.98 -1.99 -11.99
N VAL A 160 8.62 -1.32 -12.93
CA VAL A 160 8.80 0.15 -12.86
C VAL A 160 7.45 0.87 -12.89
N PRO A 161 7.33 2.08 -12.32
CA PRO A 161 6.14 2.92 -12.43
C PRO A 161 5.67 3.07 -13.88
N LEU A 162 4.35 3.10 -14.09
CA LEU A 162 3.73 3.11 -15.41
C LEU A 162 4.29 4.19 -16.35
N PHE A 163 4.55 5.39 -15.82
CA PHE A 163 5.06 6.51 -16.62
C PHE A 163 6.57 6.40 -16.95
N LEU A 164 7.27 5.39 -16.40
CA LEU A 164 8.66 5.06 -16.73
C LEU A 164 8.76 3.81 -17.62
N GLU A 165 7.64 3.17 -17.98
CA GLU A 165 7.65 2.01 -18.88
C GLU A 165 8.13 2.42 -20.27
N GLU A 166 9.15 1.71 -20.78
CA GLU A 166 9.67 1.92 -22.14
C GLU A 166 8.95 0.96 -23.11
N GLY A 167 8.26 1.54 -24.11
CA GLY A 167 7.56 0.78 -25.16
C GLY A 167 6.29 0.07 -24.72
N SER A 168 5.68 -0.69 -25.66
CA SER A 168 4.41 -1.43 -25.44
C SER A 168 4.64 -2.90 -25.06
N GLY A 169 5.88 -3.35 -24.93
CA GLY A 169 6.25 -4.73 -24.63
C GLY A 169 6.00 -5.13 -23.17
N MET A 170 6.15 -6.43 -22.90
CA MET A 170 6.13 -6.94 -21.54
C MET A 170 7.40 -6.44 -20.81
N GLN A 171 7.21 -5.70 -19.72
CA GLN A 171 8.32 -5.26 -18.88
C GLN A 171 8.82 -6.44 -18.04
N PRO A 172 10.12 -6.56 -17.80
CA PRO A 172 10.64 -7.61 -16.92
C PRO A 172 10.13 -7.36 -15.49
N VAL A 173 9.74 -8.43 -14.83
CA VAL A 173 9.49 -8.43 -13.39
C VAL A 173 10.85 -8.53 -12.69
N LEU A 174 11.23 -7.49 -12.00
CA LEU A 174 12.51 -7.39 -11.30
C LEU A 174 12.27 -7.23 -9.80
N ALA A 175 13.21 -7.69 -9.01
CA ALA A 175 13.27 -7.37 -7.58
C ALA A 175 14.45 -6.41 -7.37
N ASP A 176 14.15 -5.12 -7.37
CA ASP A 176 15.14 -4.05 -7.24
C ASP A 176 14.60 -2.89 -6.37
N GLU A 177 15.26 -1.73 -6.41
CA GLU A 177 14.87 -0.55 -5.63
C GLU A 177 13.61 0.18 -6.13
N THR A 178 13.00 -0.25 -7.22
CA THR A 178 11.84 0.45 -7.82
C THR A 178 10.51 0.02 -7.24
N THR A 179 10.39 -1.25 -6.85
CA THR A 179 9.23 -1.82 -6.16
C THR A 179 9.72 -2.53 -4.91
N VAL A 180 9.36 -1.98 -3.76
CA VAL A 180 9.81 -2.49 -2.48
C VAL A 180 8.65 -2.71 -1.53
N ALA A 181 8.87 -3.53 -0.53
CA ALA A 181 8.01 -3.67 0.63
C ALA A 181 8.69 -3.05 1.86
N ALA A 182 7.93 -2.78 2.89
CA ALA A 182 8.42 -2.30 4.17
C ALA A 182 8.14 -3.31 5.28
N MET A 183 9.14 -3.61 6.09
CA MET A 183 8.99 -4.27 7.38
C MET A 183 9.08 -3.19 8.46
N ILE A 184 8.10 -3.17 9.36
CA ILE A 184 8.07 -2.30 10.54
C ILE A 184 8.19 -3.18 11.77
N CYS A 185 9.10 -2.83 12.68
CA CYS A 185 9.34 -3.56 13.92
C CYS A 185 9.34 -2.59 15.12
N ASP A 186 8.74 -3.02 16.24
CA ASP A 186 8.80 -2.28 17.51
C ASP A 186 9.70 -2.96 18.56
N GLY A 187 10.58 -3.85 18.11
CA GLY A 187 11.46 -4.66 18.97
C GLY A 187 10.85 -5.99 19.42
N VAL A 188 9.53 -6.14 19.30
CA VAL A 188 8.79 -7.37 19.65
C VAL A 188 8.00 -7.88 18.45
N ASN A 189 7.18 -7.03 17.86
CA ASN A 189 6.27 -7.37 16.77
C ASN A 189 6.82 -6.93 15.41
N ARG A 190 6.51 -7.71 14.36
CA ARG A 190 6.88 -7.41 12.97
C ARG A 190 5.64 -7.32 12.10
N ALA A 191 5.44 -6.17 11.47
CA ALA A 191 4.41 -5.94 10.46
C ALA A 191 5.06 -5.77 9.08
N LEU A 192 4.57 -6.48 8.07
CA LEU A 192 5.00 -6.31 6.69
C LEU A 192 3.92 -5.62 5.86
N TYR A 193 4.36 -4.66 5.06
CA TYR A 193 3.54 -3.92 4.12
C TYR A 193 4.03 -4.20 2.70
N ILE A 194 3.27 -4.98 1.92
CA ILE A 194 3.62 -5.49 0.59
C ILE A 194 2.46 -5.14 -0.36
N PRO A 195 2.30 -3.86 -0.78
CA PRO A 195 1.14 -3.40 -1.55
C PRO A 195 1.19 -3.80 -3.03
N GLY A 196 2.32 -4.27 -3.53
CA GLY A 196 2.50 -4.74 -4.89
C GLY A 196 3.50 -5.89 -4.92
N CYS A 197 3.13 -7.02 -5.56
CA CYS A 197 3.98 -8.20 -5.64
C CYS A 197 3.60 -9.07 -6.85
N ALA A 198 4.52 -9.28 -7.78
CA ALA A 198 4.28 -10.10 -8.96
C ALA A 198 4.53 -11.59 -8.74
N ALA A 199 5.30 -11.97 -7.72
CA ALA A 199 5.60 -13.36 -7.39
C ALA A 199 6.17 -13.50 -5.97
N ILE A 200 5.92 -14.64 -5.33
CA ILE A 200 6.52 -14.97 -4.04
C ILE A 200 7.75 -15.83 -4.29
N THR A 201 8.93 -15.23 -4.08
CA THR A 201 10.22 -15.93 -4.14
C THR A 201 10.51 -16.64 -2.82
N PRO A 202 11.42 -17.62 -2.78
CA PRO A 202 11.86 -18.25 -1.52
C PRO A 202 12.39 -17.24 -0.49
N ASP A 203 13.10 -16.20 -0.92
CA ASP A 203 13.59 -15.13 -0.04
C ASP A 203 12.42 -14.35 0.57
N LEU A 204 11.46 -13.93 -0.25
CA LEU A 204 10.26 -13.23 0.23
C LEU A 204 9.43 -14.10 1.19
N ALA A 205 9.25 -15.39 0.86
CA ALA A 205 8.57 -16.33 1.75
C ALA A 205 9.28 -16.46 3.11
N GLY A 206 10.62 -16.49 3.10
CA GLY A 206 11.44 -16.48 4.33
C GLY A 206 11.21 -15.23 5.17
N ARG A 207 11.14 -14.04 4.55
CA ARG A 207 10.88 -12.77 5.23
C ARG A 207 9.48 -12.69 5.81
N ILE A 208 8.48 -13.21 5.10
CA ILE A 208 7.06 -13.25 5.52
C ILE A 208 6.87 -14.22 6.70
N THR A 209 7.61 -15.33 6.74
CA THR A 209 7.46 -16.34 7.78
C THR A 209 7.78 -15.78 9.16
N GLY A 210 6.85 -15.98 10.10
CA GLY A 210 6.95 -15.49 11.48
C GLY A 210 6.59 -14.02 11.65
N ALA A 211 6.02 -13.35 10.65
CA ALA A 211 5.46 -12.01 10.81
C ALA A 211 4.16 -12.05 11.63
N ASP A 212 3.99 -11.07 12.54
CA ASP A 212 2.76 -10.94 13.32
C ASP A 212 1.61 -10.40 12.47
N VAL A 213 1.91 -9.49 11.54
CA VAL A 213 0.95 -8.93 10.59
C VAL A 213 1.57 -8.86 9.19
N VAL A 214 0.79 -9.25 8.19
CA VAL A 214 1.11 -9.06 6.77
C VAL A 214 -0.03 -8.37 6.06
N PHE A 215 0.23 -7.17 5.55
CA PHE A 215 -0.61 -6.51 4.55
C PHE A 215 -0.07 -6.90 3.17
N PHE A 216 -0.84 -7.69 2.45
CA PHE A 216 -0.42 -8.22 1.15
C PHE A 216 -1.24 -7.65 0.01
N ASP A 217 -0.62 -7.59 -1.15
CA ASP A 217 -1.18 -7.18 -2.43
C ASP A 217 -2.49 -7.91 -2.76
N GLY A 218 -3.58 -7.19 -2.70
CA GLY A 218 -4.94 -7.67 -3.00
C GLY A 218 -5.44 -7.23 -4.37
N THR A 219 -4.58 -6.75 -5.26
CA THR A 219 -4.98 -6.06 -6.49
C THR A 219 -5.91 -6.91 -7.34
N MET A 220 -5.56 -8.15 -7.63
CA MET A 220 -6.30 -8.99 -8.59
C MET A 220 -6.73 -10.31 -7.97
N TRP A 221 -8.02 -10.66 -8.10
CA TRP A 221 -8.47 -12.01 -7.79
C TRP A 221 -7.96 -13.01 -8.82
N ARG A 222 -8.09 -12.66 -10.10
CA ARG A 222 -7.60 -13.42 -11.25
C ARG A 222 -6.77 -12.54 -12.15
N ASP A 223 -5.79 -13.14 -12.83
CA ASP A 223 -4.86 -12.41 -13.71
C ASP A 223 -5.55 -11.64 -14.84
N ASP A 224 -6.60 -12.22 -15.39
CA ASP A 224 -7.35 -11.71 -16.55
C ASP A 224 -8.67 -11.01 -16.21
N GLU A 225 -8.95 -10.73 -14.94
CA GLU A 225 -10.27 -10.22 -14.52
C GLU A 225 -10.67 -8.91 -15.17
N MET A 226 -9.72 -7.98 -15.41
CA MET A 226 -10.00 -6.72 -16.09
C MET A 226 -10.37 -6.92 -17.56
N ILE A 227 -9.73 -7.90 -18.21
CA ILE A 227 -10.00 -8.26 -19.62
C ILE A 227 -11.39 -8.89 -19.71
N ILE A 228 -11.70 -9.83 -18.82
CA ILE A 228 -13.02 -10.49 -18.77
C ILE A 228 -14.13 -9.47 -18.50
N ALA A 229 -13.89 -8.52 -17.60
CA ALA A 229 -14.85 -7.47 -17.28
C ALA A 229 -14.96 -6.38 -18.36
N GLY A 230 -14.10 -6.37 -19.37
CA GLY A 230 -14.10 -5.38 -20.46
C GLY A 230 -13.68 -3.97 -19.99
N ILE A 231 -12.98 -3.85 -18.85
CA ILE A 231 -12.57 -2.57 -18.26
C ILE A 231 -11.08 -2.28 -18.43
N GLY A 232 -10.33 -3.21 -18.98
CA GLY A 232 -8.89 -3.06 -19.23
C GLY A 232 -8.38 -4.09 -20.19
N THR A 233 -7.14 -3.90 -20.67
CA THR A 233 -6.45 -4.79 -21.62
C THR A 233 -5.22 -5.46 -21.02
N LYS A 234 -4.84 -5.10 -19.79
CA LYS A 234 -3.67 -5.64 -19.09
C LYS A 234 -4.08 -6.74 -18.12
N THR A 235 -3.21 -7.74 -17.97
CA THR A 235 -3.33 -8.74 -16.90
C THR A 235 -2.69 -8.22 -15.62
N GLY A 236 -2.98 -8.86 -14.49
CA GLY A 236 -2.35 -8.57 -13.21
C GLY A 236 -0.83 -8.70 -13.28
N GLN A 237 -0.35 -9.80 -13.87
CA GLN A 237 1.08 -10.06 -14.07
C GLN A 237 1.76 -8.95 -14.88
N ARG A 238 1.09 -8.46 -15.95
CA ARG A 238 1.59 -7.33 -16.76
C ARG A 238 1.67 -6.03 -15.94
N MET A 239 0.85 -5.89 -14.91
CA MET A 239 0.84 -4.74 -14.02
C MET A 239 1.75 -4.90 -12.79
N GLY A 240 2.42 -6.03 -12.63
CA GLY A 240 3.32 -6.30 -11.51
C GLY A 240 2.61 -6.89 -10.27
N HIS A 241 1.43 -7.48 -10.45
CA HIS A 241 0.62 -8.07 -9.39
C HIS A 241 0.30 -9.52 -9.68
N MET A 242 0.51 -10.39 -8.69
CA MET A 242 0.08 -11.78 -8.78
C MET A 242 -1.40 -11.92 -8.43
N SER A 243 -2.04 -12.97 -8.94
CA SER A 243 -3.42 -13.29 -8.57
C SER A 243 -3.53 -13.75 -7.13
N LEU A 244 -4.68 -13.46 -6.48
CA LEU A 244 -4.99 -14.02 -5.16
C LEU A 244 -5.39 -15.49 -5.25
N SER A 245 -6.22 -15.86 -6.23
CA SER A 245 -6.80 -17.19 -6.40
C SER A 245 -5.96 -18.15 -7.23
N GLY A 246 -6.34 -19.42 -7.20
CA GLY A 246 -5.71 -20.48 -7.96
C GLY A 246 -4.52 -21.15 -7.25
N PRO A 247 -4.01 -22.27 -7.80
CA PRO A 247 -2.97 -23.07 -7.13
C PRO A 247 -1.62 -22.36 -6.97
N ASN A 248 -1.34 -21.37 -7.82
CA ASN A 248 -0.15 -20.52 -7.76
C ASN A 248 -0.48 -19.10 -7.29
N GLY A 249 -1.70 -18.87 -6.82
CA GLY A 249 -2.12 -17.58 -6.26
C GLY A 249 -1.54 -17.31 -4.88
N ALA A 250 -1.61 -16.05 -4.44
CA ALA A 250 -1.06 -15.62 -3.17
C ALA A 250 -1.66 -16.39 -1.99
N ILE A 251 -2.98 -16.63 -2.00
CA ILE A 251 -3.67 -17.37 -0.92
C ILE A 251 -3.07 -18.76 -0.76
N ALA A 252 -2.93 -19.53 -1.84
CA ALA A 252 -2.39 -20.89 -1.81
C ALA A 252 -0.89 -20.90 -1.46
N THR A 253 -0.12 -19.97 -2.03
CA THR A 253 1.34 -19.90 -1.85
C THR A 253 1.71 -19.49 -0.42
N LEU A 254 0.93 -18.60 0.21
CA LEU A 254 1.18 -18.13 1.57
C LEU A 254 0.51 -18.99 2.65
N ALA A 255 -0.39 -19.91 2.27
CA ALA A 255 -1.09 -20.77 3.22
C ALA A 255 -0.16 -21.58 4.16
N PRO A 256 0.96 -22.19 3.67
CA PRO A 256 1.84 -22.97 4.52
C PRO A 256 2.74 -22.13 5.45
N LEU A 257 2.81 -20.81 5.25
CA LEU A 257 3.68 -19.93 6.03
C LEU A 257 3.06 -19.60 7.38
N SER A 258 3.91 -19.57 8.42
CA SER A 258 3.52 -19.09 9.75
C SER A 258 3.36 -17.56 9.70
N ILE A 259 2.13 -17.08 9.70
CA ILE A 259 1.77 -15.65 9.69
C ILE A 259 0.69 -15.45 10.74
N GLY A 260 0.86 -14.45 11.61
CA GLY A 260 -0.11 -14.15 12.67
C GLY A 260 -1.44 -13.68 12.11
N GLN A 261 -1.49 -12.50 11.54
CA GLN A 261 -2.69 -11.92 10.92
C GLN A 261 -2.41 -11.59 9.46
N ARG A 262 -3.36 -11.93 8.59
CA ARG A 262 -3.26 -11.76 7.12
C ARG A 262 -4.31 -10.76 6.65
N PHE A 263 -3.85 -9.70 5.97
CA PHE A 263 -4.69 -8.63 5.46
C PHE A 263 -4.48 -8.43 3.96
N LEU A 264 -5.59 -8.37 3.19
CA LEU A 264 -5.57 -7.95 1.80
C LEU A 264 -5.74 -6.44 1.73
N LEU A 265 -4.82 -5.79 1.03
CA LEU A 265 -4.77 -4.35 0.83
C LEU A 265 -4.46 -4.04 -0.64
N HIS A 266 -4.54 -2.78 -1.07
CA HIS A 266 -4.28 -2.39 -2.46
C HIS A 266 -5.18 -3.14 -3.46
N ILE A 267 -6.50 -3.10 -3.23
CA ILE A 267 -7.49 -3.92 -3.95
C ILE A 267 -8.04 -3.14 -5.14
N ASN A 268 -7.90 -3.70 -6.35
CA ASN A 268 -8.42 -3.06 -7.55
C ASN A 268 -9.95 -3.07 -7.61
N ASN A 269 -10.55 -2.05 -8.21
CA ASN A 269 -12.01 -1.90 -8.34
C ASN A 269 -12.70 -3.03 -9.13
N SER A 270 -11.95 -3.83 -9.88
CA SER A 270 -12.44 -5.02 -10.57
C SER A 270 -12.50 -6.26 -9.68
N ASN A 271 -11.73 -6.26 -8.58
CA ASN A 271 -11.59 -7.45 -7.74
C ASN A 271 -12.90 -7.70 -6.93
N PRO A 272 -13.58 -8.83 -7.15
CA PRO A 272 -14.83 -9.13 -6.47
C PRO A 272 -14.70 -9.28 -4.95
N VAL A 273 -13.50 -9.45 -4.42
CA VAL A 273 -13.24 -9.52 -2.97
C VAL A 273 -13.65 -8.23 -2.23
N LEU A 274 -13.83 -7.12 -2.95
CA LEU A 274 -14.35 -5.85 -2.42
C LEU A 274 -15.80 -5.95 -1.94
N LEU A 275 -16.58 -6.87 -2.52
CA LEU A 275 -17.98 -7.07 -2.19
C LEU A 275 -18.12 -8.06 -1.03
N ALA A 276 -18.76 -7.63 0.06
CA ALA A 276 -18.90 -8.45 1.27
C ALA A 276 -19.77 -9.71 1.04
N ASP A 277 -20.58 -9.72 -0.01
CA ASP A 277 -21.48 -10.82 -0.39
C ASP A 277 -20.94 -11.66 -1.58
N SER A 278 -19.70 -11.48 -2.00
CA SER A 278 -19.12 -12.26 -3.08
C SER A 278 -18.58 -13.61 -2.59
N PRO A 279 -18.62 -14.65 -3.43
CA PRO A 279 -18.01 -15.94 -3.10
C PRO A 279 -16.49 -15.83 -2.95
N GLU A 280 -15.84 -14.92 -3.68
CA GLU A 280 -14.39 -14.66 -3.59
C GLU A 280 -14.02 -14.06 -2.23
N ARG A 281 -14.87 -13.19 -1.68
CA ARG A 281 -14.72 -12.68 -0.32
C ARG A 281 -14.80 -13.80 0.71
N ALA A 282 -15.81 -14.66 0.59
CA ALA A 282 -15.99 -15.80 1.48
C ALA A 282 -14.83 -16.81 1.39
N GLU A 283 -14.27 -17.02 0.19
CA GLU A 283 -13.08 -17.87 -0.03
C GLU A 283 -11.84 -17.29 0.65
N ALA A 284 -11.58 -15.99 0.48
CA ALA A 284 -10.45 -15.32 1.12
C ALA A 284 -10.55 -15.40 2.66
N GLU A 285 -11.73 -15.12 3.22
CA GLU A 285 -11.97 -15.17 4.67
C GLU A 285 -11.86 -16.60 5.23
N ALA A 286 -12.36 -17.60 4.51
CA ALA A 286 -12.21 -19.02 4.87
C ALA A 286 -10.73 -19.46 4.87
N ALA A 287 -9.89 -18.83 4.04
CA ALA A 287 -8.45 -19.04 4.02
C ALA A 287 -7.69 -18.21 5.08
N GLY A 288 -8.39 -17.51 5.98
CA GLY A 288 -7.82 -16.73 7.07
C GLY A 288 -7.35 -15.32 6.69
N TRP A 289 -7.82 -14.78 5.57
CA TRP A 289 -7.52 -13.42 5.13
C TRP A 289 -8.61 -12.44 5.56
N THR A 290 -8.22 -11.29 6.05
CA THR A 290 -9.10 -10.17 6.31
C THR A 290 -8.96 -9.15 5.19
N VAL A 291 -10.06 -8.74 4.57
CA VAL A 291 -10.06 -7.70 3.54
C VAL A 291 -10.11 -6.33 4.20
N CYS A 292 -9.09 -5.53 4.00
CA CYS A 292 -8.98 -4.20 4.59
C CYS A 292 -10.10 -3.25 4.17
N HIS A 293 -10.40 -2.34 5.05
CA HIS A 293 -11.26 -1.17 4.80
C HIS A 293 -10.65 0.07 5.45
N ASP A 294 -11.04 1.23 4.95
CA ASP A 294 -10.61 2.52 5.49
C ASP A 294 -11.00 2.64 6.97
N GLY A 295 -10.09 3.12 7.79
CA GLY A 295 -10.27 3.29 9.21
C GLY A 295 -10.08 2.04 10.07
N MET A 296 -9.71 0.88 9.49
CA MET A 296 -9.39 -0.33 10.26
C MET A 296 -8.20 -0.09 11.18
N ARG A 297 -8.31 -0.49 12.44
CA ARG A 297 -7.28 -0.33 13.46
C ARG A 297 -6.80 -1.69 13.98
N ILE A 298 -5.47 -1.84 14.05
CA ILE A 298 -4.79 -3.03 14.55
C ILE A 298 -3.82 -2.59 15.64
N THR A 299 -3.79 -3.32 16.74
CA THR A 299 -2.83 -3.10 17.85
C THR A 299 -2.09 -4.40 18.10
N LEU A 300 -0.76 -4.32 18.15
CA LEU A 300 0.16 -5.40 18.47
C LEU A 300 0.86 -5.12 19.78
#